data_58014a6840c1f4c6aef6865a7407fa8c
#
_entry.id   58014a6840c1f4c6aef6865a7407fa8c
#
_cell.length_a   1.000
_cell.length_b   1.000
_cell.length_c   1.000
_cell.angle_alpha   90.00
_cell.angle_beta   90.00
_cell.angle_gamma   90.00
#
_symmetry.space_group_name_H-M   'P 1'
#
loop_
_entity.id
_entity.type
_entity.pdbx_description
1 polymer ?
#
loop_
_entity_poly.entity_id
_entity_poly.type
_entity_poly.pdbx_seq_one_letter_code
_entity_poly.pdbx_strand_id
1 'polypeptide(L)'
;MSAGIIESYKDSPLFSTKSISERCSCDKRFNAAVQNCLKRYYSGDWGDIEVEDKALNDSAVKNKDDRIVAEYEIGCRRIMIITEADLSHTTVLYANEY
;
A
#
# COMPACT_ATOMS: atom_id res chain seq x y z
N MET A 1 -2.19 -22.96 -15.97
CA MET A 1 -1.80 -21.69 -15.33
C MET A 1 -0.74 -21.96 -14.26
N SER A 2 0.31 -21.21 -14.31
CA SER A 2 1.39 -21.36 -13.32
C SER A 2 1.04 -20.60 -12.05
N ALA A 3 0.75 -21.32 -10.98
CA ALA A 3 0.51 -20.71 -9.68
C ALA A 3 1.81 -20.04 -9.23
N GLY A 4 1.72 -18.86 -8.66
CA GLY A 4 2.85 -18.14 -8.08
C GLY A 4 3.53 -17.14 -8.99
N ILE A 5 3.09 -16.99 -10.24
CA ILE A 5 3.60 -15.91 -11.08
C ILE A 5 2.87 -14.62 -10.71
N ILE A 6 3.62 -13.64 -10.23
CA ILE A 6 3.06 -12.34 -9.87
C ILE A 6 3.49 -11.33 -10.94
N GLU A 7 2.53 -10.84 -11.70
CA GLU A 7 2.80 -9.92 -12.81
C GLU A 7 2.42 -8.47 -12.52
N SER A 8 1.69 -8.23 -11.43
CA SER A 8 1.21 -6.90 -11.07
C SER A 8 1.31 -6.70 -9.57
N TYR A 9 1.56 -5.45 -9.16
CA TYR A 9 1.54 -5.09 -7.75
C TYR A 9 0.19 -5.41 -7.09
N LYS A 10 -0.88 -5.48 -7.88
CA LYS A 10 -2.22 -5.80 -7.38
C LYS A 10 -2.33 -7.24 -6.89
N ASP A 11 -1.43 -8.09 -7.34
CA ASP A 11 -1.44 -9.52 -7.00
C ASP A 11 -0.43 -9.88 -5.92
N SER A 12 0.39 -8.92 -5.47
CA SER A 12 1.35 -9.14 -4.38
C SER A 12 0.63 -9.53 -3.10
N PRO A 13 1.15 -10.53 -2.36
CA PRO A 13 0.58 -10.88 -1.06
C PRO A 13 0.51 -9.66 -0.14
N LEU A 14 -0.63 -9.47 0.51
CA LEU A 14 -0.89 -8.30 1.34
C LEU A 14 -0.67 -8.63 2.81
N PHE A 15 0.13 -7.83 3.48
CA PHE A 15 0.40 -7.92 4.90
C PHE A 15 0.16 -6.59 5.58
N SER A 16 -0.02 -6.64 6.90
CA SER A 16 -0.05 -5.42 7.70
C SER A 16 0.82 -5.63 8.93
N THR A 17 1.32 -4.55 9.49
CA THR A 17 2.04 -4.63 10.77
C THR A 17 1.06 -5.05 11.87
N LYS A 18 1.61 -5.55 12.96
CA LYS A 18 0.81 -5.94 14.13
C LYS A 18 -0.05 -4.78 14.62
N SER A 19 0.52 -3.58 14.69
CA SER A 19 -0.19 -2.37 15.15
C SER A 19 -1.41 -2.07 14.28
N ILE A 20 -1.27 -2.15 12.96
CA ILE A 20 -2.37 -1.94 12.02
C ILE A 20 -3.44 -3.03 12.20
N SER A 21 -3.01 -4.30 12.25
CA SER A 21 -3.94 -5.43 12.40
C SER A 21 -4.74 -5.32 13.69
N GLU A 22 -4.09 -5.00 14.80
CA GLU A 22 -4.76 -4.86 16.08
C GLU A 22 -5.77 -3.72 16.07
N ARG A 23 -5.40 -2.57 15.49
CA ARG A 23 -6.32 -1.45 15.40
C ARG A 23 -7.52 -1.78 14.51
N CYS A 24 -7.30 -2.42 13.38
CA CYS A 24 -8.37 -2.83 12.48
C CYS A 24 -9.35 -3.79 13.14
N SER A 25 -8.86 -4.68 14.01
CA SER A 25 -9.71 -5.68 14.66
C SER A 25 -10.59 -5.09 15.75
N CYS A 26 -10.23 -3.94 16.34
CA CYS A 26 -10.98 -3.33 17.44
C CYS A 26 -11.63 -2.00 17.08
N ASP A 27 -11.43 -1.48 15.88
CA ASP A 27 -11.96 -0.19 15.45
C ASP A 27 -12.50 -0.31 14.03
N LYS A 28 -13.82 -0.42 13.91
CA LYS A 28 -14.48 -0.61 12.61
C LYS A 28 -14.28 0.58 11.67
N ARG A 29 -14.22 1.79 12.20
CA ARG A 29 -14.02 2.99 11.38
C ARG A 29 -12.61 3.01 10.81
N PHE A 30 -11.63 2.65 11.63
CA PHE A 30 -10.25 2.58 11.18
C PHE A 30 -10.09 1.50 10.11
N ASN A 31 -10.67 0.33 10.34
CA ASN A 31 -10.63 -0.75 9.37
C ASN A 31 -11.24 -0.33 8.03
N ALA A 32 -12.40 0.32 8.06
CA ALA A 32 -13.07 0.80 6.85
C ALA A 32 -12.19 1.82 6.11
N ALA A 33 -11.52 2.71 6.85
CA ALA A 33 -10.61 3.69 6.27
C ALA A 33 -9.39 3.03 5.61
N VAL A 34 -8.82 2.01 6.25
CA VAL A 34 -7.70 1.24 5.67
C VAL A 34 -8.14 0.55 4.39
N GLN A 35 -9.33 -0.07 4.39
CA GLN A 35 -9.86 -0.73 3.19
C GLN A 35 -10.06 0.28 2.06
N ASN A 36 -10.53 1.49 2.39
CA ASN A 36 -10.67 2.54 1.39
C ASN A 36 -9.31 2.97 0.81
N CYS A 37 -8.29 3.09 1.66
CA CYS A 37 -6.93 3.39 1.21
C CYS A 37 -6.40 2.30 0.27
N LEU A 38 -6.68 1.04 0.57
CA LEU A 38 -6.28 -0.07 -0.30
C LEU A 38 -6.96 0.01 -1.65
N LYS A 39 -8.25 0.38 -1.69
CA LYS A 39 -8.95 0.58 -2.97
C LYS A 39 -8.29 1.69 -3.79
N ARG A 40 -7.93 2.79 -3.14
CA ARG A 40 -7.22 3.89 -3.80
C ARG A 40 -5.87 3.42 -4.34
N TYR A 41 -5.12 2.70 -3.52
CA TYR A 41 -3.81 2.18 -3.88
C TYR A 41 -3.88 1.31 -5.13
N TYR A 42 -4.82 0.38 -5.16
CA TYR A 42 -4.97 -0.54 -6.28
C TYR A 42 -5.59 0.12 -7.52
N SER A 43 -6.10 1.34 -7.40
CA SER A 43 -6.58 2.12 -8.54
C SER A 43 -5.53 3.12 -9.05
N GLY A 44 -4.36 3.15 -8.44
CA GLY A 44 -3.29 4.07 -8.84
C GLY A 44 -3.38 5.46 -8.20
N ASP A 45 -4.17 5.59 -7.13
CA ASP A 45 -4.25 6.82 -6.35
C ASP A 45 -3.30 6.69 -5.16
N TRP A 46 -2.14 7.33 -5.27
CA TRP A 46 -1.05 7.17 -4.30
C TRP A 46 -1.19 8.03 -3.05
N GLY A 47 -2.27 8.80 -2.93
CA GLY A 47 -2.56 9.56 -1.72
C GLY A 47 -1.78 10.85 -1.59
N ASP A 48 -1.27 11.08 -0.39
CA ASP A 48 -0.69 12.37 0.02
C ASP A 48 0.83 12.40 -0.10
N ILE A 49 1.34 12.11 -1.28
CA ILE A 49 2.77 12.17 -1.59
C ILE A 49 3.04 13.24 -2.65
N GLU A 50 4.31 13.61 -2.80
CA GLU A 50 4.71 14.62 -3.77
C GLU A 50 4.44 14.17 -5.21
N VAL A 51 4.25 15.13 -6.10
CA VAL A 51 3.95 14.87 -7.51
C VAL A 51 5.06 14.03 -8.15
N GLU A 52 6.30 14.32 -7.82
CA GLU A 52 7.46 13.58 -8.32
C GLU A 52 7.42 12.12 -7.90
N ASP A 53 7.02 11.86 -6.66
CA ASP A 53 6.91 10.51 -6.14
C ASP A 53 5.74 9.75 -6.77
N LYS A 54 4.65 10.45 -7.08
CA LYS A 54 3.52 9.85 -7.82
C LYS A 54 3.96 9.39 -9.20
N ALA A 55 4.75 10.21 -9.88
CA ALA A 55 5.29 9.87 -11.20
C ALA A 55 6.23 8.66 -11.13
N LEU A 56 7.03 8.57 -10.07
CA LEU A 56 7.91 7.41 -9.85
C LEU A 56 7.10 6.14 -9.63
N ASN A 57 6.01 6.23 -8.87
CA ASN A 57 5.13 5.09 -8.67
C ASN A 57 4.48 4.62 -9.98
N ASP A 58 3.99 5.56 -10.78
CA ASP A 58 3.40 5.24 -12.08
C ASP A 58 4.42 4.53 -12.98
N SER A 59 5.65 5.00 -12.97
CA SER A 59 6.75 4.37 -13.70
C SER A 59 7.05 2.98 -13.18
N ALA A 60 7.07 2.82 -11.85
CA ALA A 60 7.32 1.52 -11.21
C ALA A 60 6.25 0.49 -11.57
N VAL A 61 4.98 0.91 -11.63
CA VAL A 61 3.88 0.04 -12.04
C VAL A 61 4.10 -0.45 -13.46
N LYS A 62 4.50 0.44 -14.35
CA LYS A 62 4.70 0.14 -15.77
C LYS A 62 5.92 -0.75 -16.00
N ASN A 63 7.04 -0.40 -15.37
CA ASN A 63 8.33 -1.05 -15.63
C ASN A 63 8.65 -2.19 -14.68
N LYS A 64 7.95 -2.28 -13.54
CA LYS A 64 8.15 -3.33 -12.52
C LYS A 64 9.59 -3.37 -12.00
N ASP A 65 10.20 -2.22 -11.83
CA ASP A 65 11.61 -2.10 -11.51
C ASP A 65 11.92 -1.36 -10.22
N ASP A 66 10.91 -0.93 -9.50
CA ASP A 66 11.10 -0.20 -8.26
C ASP A 66 9.93 -0.43 -7.30
N ARG A 67 10.14 -0.04 -6.04
CA ARG A 67 9.09 -0.08 -5.02
C ARG A 67 8.01 0.93 -5.34
N ILE A 68 6.80 0.62 -4.89
CA ILE A 68 5.68 1.55 -4.93
C ILE A 68 5.40 1.96 -3.49
N VAL A 69 5.35 3.25 -3.22
CA VAL A 69 5.17 3.80 -1.87
C VAL A 69 4.06 4.84 -1.91
N ALA A 70 2.99 4.60 -1.16
CA ALA A 70 1.87 5.52 -1.04
C ALA A 70 1.65 5.89 0.43
N GLU A 71 1.09 7.07 0.68
CA GLU A 71 0.74 7.52 2.01
C GLU A 71 -0.66 8.10 2.02
N TYR A 72 -1.39 7.85 3.10
CA TYR A 72 -2.76 8.32 3.27
C TYR A 72 -2.97 8.81 4.69
N GLU A 73 -3.79 9.84 4.85
CA GLU A 73 -4.18 10.31 6.18
C GLU A 73 -5.48 9.61 6.60
N ILE A 74 -5.48 9.11 7.84
CA ILE A 74 -6.67 8.57 8.49
C ILE A 74 -6.81 9.30 9.83
N GLY A 75 -7.72 10.27 9.89
CA GLY A 75 -7.85 11.11 11.07
C GLY A 75 -6.55 11.87 11.33
N CYS A 76 -5.98 11.70 12.51
CA CYS A 76 -4.71 12.33 12.89
C CYS A 76 -3.50 11.43 12.64
N ARG A 77 -3.71 10.25 12.04
CA ARG A 77 -2.65 9.28 11.77
C ARG A 77 -2.37 9.22 10.29
N ARG A 78 -1.15 8.83 9.96
CA ARG A 78 -0.75 8.63 8.57
C ARG A 78 -0.30 7.18 8.40
N ILE A 79 -0.81 6.52 7.35
CA ILE A 79 -0.40 5.15 7.02
C ILE A 79 0.33 5.15 5.69
N MET A 80 1.16 4.13 5.51
CA MET A 80 1.85 3.88 4.24
C MET A 80 1.42 2.52 3.71
N ILE A 81 1.40 2.41 2.38
CA ILE A 81 1.23 1.13 1.70
C ILE A 81 2.41 1.00 0.75
N ILE A 82 3.18 -0.07 0.91
CA ILE A 82 4.42 -0.27 0.17
C ILE A 82 4.41 -1.63 -0.50
N THR A 83 4.67 -1.66 -1.82
CA THR A 83 4.89 -2.90 -2.56
C THR A 83 6.37 -2.98 -2.92
N GLU A 84 7.03 -4.09 -2.58
CA GLU A 84 8.45 -4.28 -2.86
C GLU A 84 8.71 -4.37 -4.37
N ALA A 85 9.92 -4.00 -4.79
CA ALA A 85 10.29 -3.94 -6.20
C ALA A 85 10.12 -5.27 -6.92
N ASP A 86 10.37 -6.38 -6.23
CA ASP A 86 10.22 -7.73 -6.79
C ASP A 86 8.79 -8.27 -6.69
N LEU A 87 7.85 -7.44 -6.25
CA LEU A 87 6.44 -7.80 -6.05
C LEU A 87 6.23 -8.92 -5.03
N SER A 88 7.20 -9.15 -4.16
CA SER A 88 7.14 -10.23 -3.17
C SER A 88 6.05 -10.04 -2.13
N HIS A 89 5.80 -8.80 -1.76
CA HIS A 89 4.74 -8.49 -0.79
C HIS A 89 4.40 -7.01 -0.79
N THR A 90 3.20 -6.72 -0.31
CA THR A 90 2.70 -5.37 -0.05
C THR A 90 2.42 -5.28 1.45
N THR A 91 2.83 -4.20 2.08
CA THR A 91 2.67 -4.01 3.52
C THR A 91 1.93 -2.72 3.82
N VAL A 92 0.96 -2.80 4.73
CA VAL A 92 0.30 -1.63 5.32
C VAL A 92 0.90 -1.38 6.69
N LEU A 93 1.39 -0.18 6.93
CA LEU A 93 2.02 0.18 8.20
C LEU A 93 1.69 1.64 8.55
N TYR A 94 1.89 2.01 9.82
CA TYR A 94 1.88 3.43 10.18
C TYR A 94 3.15 4.09 9.65
N ALA A 95 3.05 5.34 9.24
CA ALA A 95 4.20 6.07 8.71
C ALA A 95 5.36 6.12 9.72
N ASN A 96 5.07 6.19 11.02
CA ASN A 96 6.10 6.23 12.05
C ASN A 96 6.74 4.86 12.33
N GLU A 97 6.25 3.80 11.69
CA GLU A 97 6.87 2.47 11.76
C GLU A 97 7.87 2.26 10.63
N TYR A 98 7.87 3.16 9.67
CA TYR A 98 8.79 3.07 8.54
C TYR A 98 10.19 3.53 8.94
#